data_14198a92ddbf09a679feba903dcfd0ad
#
_entry.id   14198a92ddbf09a679feba903dcfd0ad
#
_cell.length_a   1.000
_cell.length_b   1.000
_cell.length_c   1.000
_cell.angle_alpha   90.00
_cell.angle_beta   90.00
_cell.angle_gamma   90.00
#
_symmetry.space_group_name_H-M   'P 1'
#
loop_
_entity.id
_entity.type
_entity.pdbx_description
1 polymer ?
#
loop_
_entity_poly.entity_id
_entity_poly.type
_entity_poly.pdbx_seq_one_letter_code
_entity_poly.pdbx_strand_id
1 'polypeptide(L)'
;MNLRRITIKDQLELKKVYFDSIQSLDEKIYSQEQKRAWSSQAWSNPNFDKSIIKGKGWLISQQGNIIAFATRYPTNRIALFYCKGKFQRKGYGSKLLHKLEDDAKKEGLDSLYTEASLISYEIFLKNEWEVYVKKKLL
;
A
#
# COMPACT_ATOMS: atom_id res chain seq x y z
N MET A 1 -4.19 13.01 -13.79
CA MET A 1 -3.81 12.33 -12.54
C MET A 1 -4.18 13.22 -11.35
N ASN A 2 -4.89 12.68 -10.39
CA ASN A 2 -5.30 13.40 -9.19
C ASN A 2 -4.80 12.67 -7.93
N LEU A 3 -4.08 13.40 -7.09
CA LEU A 3 -3.53 12.89 -5.83
C LEU A 3 -4.30 13.56 -4.68
N ARG A 4 -5.00 12.77 -3.86
CA ARG A 4 -5.79 13.31 -2.75
C ARG A 4 -5.79 12.39 -1.54
N ARG A 5 -6.27 12.92 -0.43
CA ARG A 5 -6.44 12.13 0.80
C ARG A 5 -7.53 11.07 0.64
N ILE A 6 -7.32 9.93 1.28
CA ILE A 6 -8.32 8.88 1.39
C ILE A 6 -9.41 9.32 2.36
N THR A 7 -10.65 8.99 2.03
CA THR A 7 -11.80 9.14 2.92
C THR A 7 -12.47 7.78 3.12
N ILE A 8 -13.34 7.68 4.12
CA ILE A 8 -14.07 6.43 4.38
C ILE A 8 -14.94 6.01 3.18
N LYS A 9 -15.36 6.96 2.36
CA LYS A 9 -16.18 6.68 1.17
C LYS A 9 -15.42 5.90 0.11
N ASP A 10 -14.09 5.90 0.17
CA ASP A 10 -13.24 5.22 -0.81
C ASP A 10 -13.08 3.73 -0.52
N GLN A 11 -13.51 3.26 0.63
CA GLN A 11 -13.20 1.94 1.16
C GLN A 11 -13.43 0.80 0.16
N LEU A 12 -14.60 0.76 -0.47
CA LEU A 12 -14.92 -0.32 -1.40
C LEU A 12 -14.03 -0.28 -2.65
N GLU A 13 -13.79 0.89 -3.19
CA GLU A 13 -12.94 1.03 -4.39
C GLU A 13 -11.48 0.71 -4.08
N LEU A 14 -11.01 1.03 -2.87
CA LEU A 14 -9.66 0.65 -2.44
C LEU A 14 -9.48 -0.87 -2.34
N LYS A 15 -10.51 -1.58 -1.90
CA LYS A 15 -10.50 -3.05 -1.89
C LYS A 15 -10.35 -3.61 -3.30
N LYS A 16 -10.96 -2.98 -4.29
CA LYS A 16 -10.84 -3.38 -5.69
C LYS A 16 -9.45 -3.12 -6.24
N VAL A 17 -8.81 -2.02 -5.87
CA VAL A 17 -7.42 -1.73 -6.23
C VAL A 17 -6.49 -2.80 -5.65
N TYR A 18 -6.67 -3.13 -4.38
CA TYR A 18 -5.94 -4.19 -3.70
C TYR A 18 -6.09 -5.53 -4.43
N PHE A 19 -7.33 -5.92 -4.71
CA PHE A 19 -7.63 -7.16 -5.41
C PHE A 19 -6.95 -7.21 -6.78
N ASP A 20 -7.09 -6.14 -7.58
CA ASP A 20 -6.47 -6.04 -8.90
C ASP A 20 -4.95 -6.18 -8.83
N SER A 21 -4.31 -5.49 -7.87
CA SER A 21 -2.86 -5.51 -7.74
C SER A 21 -2.33 -6.92 -7.48
N ILE A 22 -3.05 -7.69 -6.66
CA ILE A 22 -2.63 -9.06 -6.34
C ILE A 22 -2.91 -10.01 -7.50
N GLN A 23 -4.08 -9.88 -8.14
CA GLN A 23 -4.41 -10.72 -9.29
C GLN A 23 -3.46 -10.48 -10.47
N SER A 24 -2.82 -9.32 -10.53
CA SER A 24 -1.86 -8.97 -11.58
C SER A 24 -0.47 -9.57 -11.37
N LEU A 25 -0.23 -10.23 -10.24
CA LEU A 25 1.08 -10.84 -9.96
C LEU A 25 1.36 -12.01 -10.89
N ASP A 26 2.66 -12.21 -11.16
CA ASP A 26 3.13 -13.30 -12.03
C ASP A 26 2.77 -14.66 -11.42
N GLU A 27 2.05 -15.46 -12.19
CA GLU A 27 1.63 -16.82 -11.80
C GLU A 27 2.82 -17.77 -11.59
N LYS A 28 3.99 -17.43 -12.12
CA LYS A 28 5.21 -18.20 -11.88
C LYS A 28 5.73 -18.02 -10.47
N ILE A 29 5.39 -16.90 -9.83
CA ILE A 29 5.82 -16.58 -8.47
C ILE A 29 4.73 -16.93 -7.46
N TYR A 30 3.48 -16.60 -7.78
CA TYR A 30 2.32 -16.82 -6.93
C TYR A 30 1.26 -17.63 -7.67
N SER A 31 0.84 -18.77 -7.11
CA SER A 31 -0.24 -19.57 -7.67
C SER A 31 -1.59 -18.85 -7.59
N GLN A 32 -2.56 -19.29 -8.37
CA GLN A 32 -3.92 -18.76 -8.29
C GLN A 32 -4.52 -18.94 -6.89
N GLU A 33 -4.23 -20.05 -6.25
CA GLU A 33 -4.70 -20.32 -4.89
C GLU A 33 -4.10 -19.32 -3.90
N GLN A 34 -2.79 -19.04 -4.00
CA GLN A 34 -2.12 -18.04 -3.16
C GLN A 34 -2.68 -16.65 -3.39
N LYS A 35 -2.91 -16.26 -4.64
CA LYS A 35 -3.49 -14.95 -4.98
C LYS A 35 -4.91 -14.83 -4.42
N ARG A 36 -5.71 -15.87 -4.51
CA ARG A 36 -7.07 -15.88 -4.00
C ARG A 36 -7.10 -15.70 -2.49
N ALA A 37 -6.27 -16.45 -1.79
CA ALA A 37 -6.16 -16.33 -0.34
C ALA A 37 -5.69 -14.93 0.08
N TRP A 38 -4.70 -14.39 -0.61
CA TRP A 38 -4.16 -13.06 -0.31
C TRP A 38 -5.17 -11.96 -0.62
N SER A 39 -5.77 -11.96 -1.81
CA SER A 39 -6.69 -10.91 -2.23
C SER A 39 -7.98 -10.89 -1.40
N SER A 40 -8.36 -12.01 -0.78
CA SER A 40 -9.54 -12.06 0.08
C SER A 40 -9.33 -11.33 1.41
N GLN A 41 -8.09 -11.02 1.81
CA GLN A 41 -7.77 -10.34 3.07
C GLN A 41 -8.46 -8.98 3.20
N ALA A 42 -8.72 -8.30 2.10
CA ALA A 42 -9.42 -7.02 2.14
C ALA A 42 -10.82 -7.13 2.76
N TRP A 43 -11.46 -8.30 2.66
CA TRP A 43 -12.79 -8.56 3.19
C TRP A 43 -12.80 -9.38 4.47
N SER A 44 -11.80 -10.24 4.67
CA SER A 44 -11.75 -11.16 5.82
C SER A 44 -10.92 -10.65 6.98
N ASN A 45 -9.95 -9.75 6.73
CA ASN A 45 -9.07 -9.25 7.78
C ASN A 45 -9.52 -7.84 8.22
N PRO A 46 -10.00 -7.69 9.47
CA PRO A 46 -10.46 -6.39 9.96
C PRO A 46 -9.38 -5.31 10.00
N ASN A 47 -8.10 -5.68 9.98
CA ASN A 47 -7.00 -4.72 9.95
C ASN A 47 -6.96 -3.92 8.64
N PHE A 48 -7.48 -4.49 7.54
CA PHE A 48 -7.57 -3.76 6.27
C PHE A 48 -8.48 -2.54 6.44
N ASP A 49 -9.69 -2.76 6.94
CA ASP A 49 -10.66 -1.68 7.15
C ASP A 49 -10.15 -0.66 8.17
N LYS A 50 -9.52 -1.13 9.25
CA LYS A 50 -8.95 -0.23 10.27
C LYS A 50 -7.88 0.68 9.68
N SER A 51 -7.04 0.17 8.79
CA SER A 51 -6.01 0.96 8.14
C SER A 51 -6.59 2.09 7.30
N ILE A 52 -7.76 1.89 6.71
CA ILE A 52 -8.45 2.91 5.92
C ILE A 52 -9.19 3.89 6.83
N ILE A 53 -9.96 3.37 7.79
CA ILE A 53 -10.85 4.19 8.63
C ILE A 53 -10.08 5.00 9.67
N LYS A 54 -9.12 4.36 10.33
CA LYS A 54 -8.35 4.97 11.43
C LYS A 54 -6.98 5.47 11.00
N GLY A 55 -6.49 5.00 9.86
CA GLY A 55 -5.20 5.40 9.34
C GLY A 55 -5.24 6.73 8.60
N LYS A 56 -4.08 7.12 8.10
CA LYS A 56 -3.90 8.30 7.26
C LYS A 56 -3.31 7.86 5.94
N GLY A 57 -3.89 8.32 4.85
CA GLY A 57 -3.40 7.86 3.56
C GLY A 57 -3.77 8.78 2.40
N TRP A 58 -3.17 8.44 1.27
CA TRP A 58 -3.33 9.13 0.01
C TRP A 58 -3.69 8.16 -1.09
N LEU A 59 -4.41 8.65 -2.07
CA LEU A 59 -4.71 7.87 -3.26
C LEU A 59 -4.46 8.68 -4.53
N ILE A 60 -4.30 7.97 -5.62
CA ILE A 60 -4.17 8.53 -6.96
C ILE A 60 -5.33 8.03 -7.80
N SER A 61 -5.98 8.96 -8.52
CA SER A 61 -7.04 8.61 -9.45
C SER A 61 -6.75 9.16 -10.84
N GLN A 62 -7.31 8.51 -11.85
CA GLN A 62 -7.30 8.98 -13.22
C GLN A 62 -8.69 8.80 -13.81
N GLN A 63 -9.21 9.84 -14.44
CA GLN A 63 -10.53 9.79 -15.09
C GLN A 63 -11.61 9.24 -14.16
N GLY A 64 -11.56 9.65 -12.89
CA GLY A 64 -12.54 9.24 -11.89
C GLY A 64 -12.32 7.88 -11.25
N ASN A 65 -11.28 7.13 -11.67
CA ASN A 65 -10.99 5.81 -11.12
C ASN A 65 -9.76 5.83 -10.23
N ILE A 66 -9.85 5.23 -9.05
CA ILE A 66 -8.70 5.09 -8.16
C ILE A 66 -7.78 4.01 -8.73
N ILE A 67 -6.49 4.35 -8.89
CA ILE A 67 -5.51 3.44 -9.47
C ILE A 67 -4.43 2.99 -8.50
N ALA A 68 -4.21 3.74 -7.41
CA ALA A 68 -3.19 3.40 -6.42
C ALA A 68 -3.52 4.07 -5.09
N PHE A 69 -3.06 3.49 -3.99
CA PHE A 69 -3.23 4.08 -2.67
C PHE A 69 -2.21 3.56 -1.68
N ALA A 70 -2.04 4.31 -0.59
CA ALA A 70 -1.18 3.91 0.52
C ALA A 70 -1.71 4.49 1.83
N THR A 71 -1.56 3.74 2.92
CA THR A 71 -2.00 4.16 4.25
C THR A 71 -0.92 3.96 5.29
N ARG A 72 -0.92 4.83 6.32
CA ARG A 72 -0.16 4.63 7.57
C ARG A 72 -1.13 4.23 8.66
N TYR A 73 -0.82 3.14 9.34
CA TYR A 73 -1.59 2.69 10.50
C TYR A 73 -0.80 1.60 11.26
N PRO A 74 -0.65 1.70 12.58
CA PRO A 74 -1.17 2.76 13.45
C PRO A 74 -0.44 4.10 13.30
N THR A 75 0.76 4.31 13.63
CA THR A 75 1.39 5.64 13.61
C THR A 75 2.45 5.77 12.52
N ASN A 76 3.52 5.01 12.65
CA ASN A 76 4.67 5.11 11.76
C ASN A 76 4.84 3.89 10.85
N ARG A 77 3.82 3.04 10.75
CA ARG A 77 3.82 1.87 9.87
C ARG A 77 3.06 2.16 8.59
N ILE A 78 3.67 1.86 7.45
CA ILE A 78 2.93 1.83 6.20
C ILE A 78 2.22 0.48 6.15
N ALA A 79 0.89 0.54 6.27
CA ALA A 79 0.06 -0.65 6.41
C ALA A 79 -0.40 -1.21 5.07
N LEU A 80 -0.78 -0.33 4.14
CA LEU A 80 -1.25 -0.69 2.81
C LEU A 80 -0.52 0.15 1.78
N PHE A 81 -0.16 -0.47 0.65
CA PHE A 81 0.60 0.18 -0.41
C PHE A 81 0.38 -0.62 -1.70
N TYR A 82 -0.59 -0.20 -2.52
CA TYR A 82 -1.03 -0.99 -3.67
C TYR A 82 -1.32 -0.12 -4.88
N CYS A 83 -1.06 -0.68 -6.07
CA CYS A 83 -1.31 -0.05 -7.36
C CYS A 83 -1.89 -1.10 -8.31
N LYS A 84 -2.92 -0.72 -9.08
CA LYS A 84 -3.47 -1.61 -10.10
C LYS A 84 -2.38 -2.04 -11.08
N GLY A 85 -2.45 -3.31 -11.52
CA GLY A 85 -1.38 -3.92 -12.31
C GLY A 85 -0.95 -3.11 -13.53
N LYS A 86 -1.90 -2.62 -14.32
CA LYS A 86 -1.57 -1.88 -15.54
C LYS A 86 -1.00 -0.48 -15.30
N PHE A 87 -1.04 0.00 -14.06
CA PHE A 87 -0.48 1.30 -13.69
C PHE A 87 0.83 1.20 -12.91
N GLN A 88 1.33 -0.02 -12.72
CA GLN A 88 2.61 -0.23 -12.03
C GLN A 88 3.79 0.24 -12.88
N ARG A 89 4.92 0.52 -12.21
CA ARG A 89 6.17 0.97 -12.83
C ARG A 89 6.05 2.31 -13.57
N LYS A 90 5.13 3.17 -13.17
CA LYS A 90 4.93 4.50 -13.76
C LYS A 90 5.21 5.63 -12.77
N GLY A 91 5.82 5.32 -11.62
CA GLY A 91 6.20 6.32 -10.62
C GLY A 91 5.11 6.70 -9.63
N TYR A 92 3.94 6.09 -9.70
CA TYR A 92 2.85 6.42 -8.77
C TYR A 92 3.17 6.00 -7.34
N GLY A 93 3.82 4.84 -7.16
CA GLY A 93 4.23 4.39 -5.83
C GLY A 93 5.16 5.37 -5.15
N SER A 94 6.16 5.89 -5.87
CA SER A 94 7.07 6.89 -5.31
C SER A 94 6.35 8.16 -4.89
N LYS A 95 5.36 8.60 -5.67
CA LYS A 95 4.57 9.79 -5.32
C LYS A 95 3.77 9.58 -4.03
N LEU A 96 3.16 8.40 -3.87
CA LEU A 96 2.44 8.05 -2.65
C LEU A 96 3.39 7.98 -1.46
N LEU A 97 4.54 7.34 -1.64
CA LEU A 97 5.53 7.21 -0.58
C LEU A 97 6.01 8.57 -0.09
N HIS A 98 6.31 9.49 -1.00
CA HIS A 98 6.74 10.84 -0.63
C HIS A 98 5.65 11.58 0.17
N LYS A 99 4.38 11.41 -0.17
CA LYS A 99 3.29 12.01 0.60
C LYS A 99 3.20 11.45 2.01
N LEU A 100 3.37 10.14 2.18
CA LEU A 100 3.38 9.53 3.51
C LEU A 100 4.59 10.01 4.32
N GLU A 101 5.75 10.11 3.68
CA GLU A 101 6.96 10.63 4.33
C GLU A 101 6.79 12.09 4.76
N ASP A 102 6.23 12.93 3.91
CA ASP A 102 5.99 14.33 4.22
C ASP A 102 5.03 14.48 5.41
N ASP A 103 3.95 13.72 5.42
CA ASP A 103 3.01 13.72 6.54
C ASP A 103 3.68 13.29 7.84
N ALA A 104 4.50 12.25 7.78
CA ALA A 104 5.22 11.75 8.95
C ALA A 104 6.18 12.80 9.51
N LYS A 105 6.91 13.49 8.65
CA LYS A 105 7.81 14.58 9.06
C LYS A 105 7.05 15.72 9.75
N LYS A 106 5.91 16.11 9.19
CA LYS A 106 5.07 17.15 9.76
C LYS A 106 4.50 16.78 11.12
N GLU A 107 4.31 15.49 11.37
CA GLU A 107 3.85 14.97 12.66
C GLU A 107 4.99 14.79 13.66
N GLY A 108 6.23 15.06 13.25
CA GLY A 108 7.40 14.93 14.13
C GLY A 108 7.91 13.50 14.29
N LEU A 109 7.53 12.60 13.39
CA LEU A 109 8.01 11.22 13.43
C LEU A 109 9.45 11.13 12.89
N ASP A 110 10.29 10.35 13.56
CA ASP A 110 11.70 10.17 13.19
C ASP A 110 11.88 9.12 12.10
N SER A 111 10.97 8.17 12.00
CA SER A 111 11.12 7.05 11.07
C SER A 111 9.77 6.46 10.68
N LEU A 112 9.76 5.81 9.52
CA LEU A 112 8.66 4.96 9.06
C LEU A 112 9.20 3.56 8.87
N TYR A 113 8.33 2.57 9.00
CA TYR A 113 8.66 1.20 8.68
C TYR A 113 7.51 0.53 7.93
N THR A 114 7.82 -0.57 7.27
CA THR A 114 6.82 -1.40 6.61
C THR A 114 7.30 -2.84 6.52
N GLU A 115 6.34 -3.75 6.41
CA GLU A 115 6.61 -5.14 6.09
C GLU A 115 6.42 -5.28 4.57
N ALA A 116 7.46 -4.86 3.82
CA ALA A 116 7.35 -4.79 2.36
C ALA A 116 7.13 -6.16 1.73
N SER A 117 6.17 -6.24 0.81
CA SER A 117 6.01 -7.40 -0.06
C SER A 117 6.98 -7.30 -1.24
N LEU A 118 7.11 -8.40 -1.99
CA LEU A 118 7.91 -8.42 -3.22
C LEU A 118 7.42 -7.39 -4.24
N ILE A 119 6.15 -7.03 -4.19
CA ILE A 119 5.55 -6.05 -5.11
C ILE A 119 6.13 -4.64 -4.88
N SER A 120 6.30 -4.25 -3.63
CA SER A 120 6.68 -2.88 -3.26
C SER A 120 8.15 -2.72 -2.88
N TYR A 121 8.88 -3.82 -2.73
CA TYR A 121 10.25 -3.83 -2.24
C TYR A 121 11.16 -2.88 -3.03
N GLU A 122 11.15 -2.96 -4.35
CA GLU A 122 11.99 -2.13 -5.21
C GLU A 122 11.69 -0.64 -5.05
N ILE A 123 10.42 -0.27 -4.84
CA ILE A 123 10.01 1.13 -4.67
C ILE A 123 10.66 1.69 -3.40
N PHE A 124 10.67 0.93 -2.32
CA PHE A 124 11.28 1.36 -1.06
C PHE A 124 12.78 1.52 -1.21
N LEU A 125 13.48 0.56 -1.82
CA LEU A 125 14.93 0.67 -2.05
C LEU A 125 15.27 1.86 -2.93
N LYS A 126 14.51 2.10 -3.99
CA LYS A 126 14.72 3.23 -4.90
C LYS A 126 14.59 4.58 -4.18
N ASN A 127 13.81 4.64 -3.12
CA ASN A 127 13.59 5.85 -2.32
C ASN A 127 14.44 5.87 -1.05
N GLU A 128 15.56 5.18 -1.07
CA GLU A 128 16.59 5.19 -0.01
C GLU A 128 16.15 4.55 1.31
N TRP A 129 15.19 3.65 1.25
CA TRP A 129 14.81 2.86 2.43
C TRP A 129 15.79 1.72 2.64
N GLU A 130 16.11 1.46 3.91
CA GLU A 130 17.00 0.38 4.29
C GLU A 130 16.22 -0.88 4.66
N VAL A 131 16.83 -2.03 4.36
CA VAL A 131 16.26 -3.32 4.80
C VAL A 131 16.65 -3.56 6.25
N TYR A 132 15.64 -3.78 7.09
CA TYR A 132 15.82 -4.14 8.49
C TYR A 132 15.25 -5.55 8.70
N VAL A 133 16.12 -6.46 9.17
CA VAL A 133 15.68 -7.83 9.47
C VAL A 133 15.60 -7.99 10.98
N LYS A 134 14.41 -8.26 11.47
CA LYS A 134 14.19 -8.55 12.88
C LYS A 134 14.34 -10.04 13.11
N LYS A 135 15.37 -10.43 13.86
CA LYS A 135 15.56 -11.83 14.24
C LYS A 135 14.80 -12.11 15.53
N LYS A 136 13.92 -13.11 15.48
CA LYS A 136 13.19 -13.58 16.66
C LYS A 136 14.03 -14.67 17.35
N LEU A 137 14.40 -14.43 18.59
CA LEU A 137 15.08 -15.43 19.40
C LEU A 137 14.03 -16.28 20.10
N LEU A 138 14.18 -17.58 19.96
CA LEU A 138 13.32 -18.54 20.66
C LEU A 138 13.82 -18.81 22.06
#